data_b74fb403a3ab76cf0bc5996753dcf460
#
_entry.id   b74fb403a3ab76cf0bc5996753dcf460
#
_cell.length_a   1.000
_cell.length_b   1.000
_cell.length_c   1.000
_cell.angle_alpha   90.00
_cell.angle_beta   90.00
_cell.angle_gamma   90.00
#
_symmetry.space_group_name_H-M   'P 1'
#
loop_
_entity.id
_entity.type
_entity.pdbx_description
1 polymer ?
#
loop_
_entity_poly.entity_id
_entity_poly.type
_entity_poly.pdbx_seq_one_letter_code
_entity_poly.pdbx_strand_id
1 'polypeptide(L)'
;MYNITADKISNINVVSNNPLTDSQLESSLKQKCFDERKLTLEIIELLEELDRRKLYLLRGFGSLLEYCVKELKYSESSAYRRISTMRVVRDVPETKTAIQTGSLNLVTVAQAQTFFRAEAKTNKVYSKDDKQKLLTQLHHKSSRQAEKVLLQISPQSVSQEKVRQVTADKTQMTLTISEDLLQKLDRLKTLLSHRQPNCNYTELIETLADMTLQKLDPKVKVARPVKTSSTKDSYTQTSNTETFVTPSSRNATPALKMSSIPTMTKNYNPPAQTRTRYIPAHIRQAVWKNANGQCCYRDEKTGRVCGSQRFLEIDHVQPWSRGGNNTVENLQLLCDAHNRLKAGAIKYL
;
A
#
# COMPACT_ATOMS: atom_id res chain seq x y z
N MET A 1 25.77 -19.43 -5.57
CA MET A 1 25.76 -20.75 -4.88
C MET A 1 26.82 -20.70 -3.80
N TYR A 2 26.41 -20.46 -2.56
CA TYR A 2 27.31 -20.62 -1.42
C TYR A 2 27.13 -22.05 -0.90
N ASN A 3 28.14 -22.86 -1.12
CA ASN A 3 28.27 -24.19 -0.50
C ASN A 3 28.44 -23.98 1.01
N ILE A 4 27.38 -24.20 1.76
CA ILE A 4 27.49 -24.40 3.21
C ILE A 4 27.93 -25.85 3.36
N THR A 5 29.23 -26.03 3.59
CA THR A 5 29.80 -27.36 3.91
C THR A 5 29.16 -27.89 5.18
N ALA A 6 28.80 -29.18 5.14
CA ALA A 6 28.12 -29.96 6.19
C ALA A 6 28.85 -30.03 7.53
N ASP A 7 30.04 -29.43 7.65
CA ASP A 7 30.92 -29.60 8.83
C ASP A 7 30.63 -28.71 10.03
N LYS A 8 29.59 -27.82 9.96
CA LYS A 8 29.20 -26.98 11.10
C LYS A 8 27.92 -27.40 11.83
N ILE A 9 27.31 -28.52 11.46
CA ILE A 9 26.11 -29.04 12.14
C ILE A 9 26.45 -30.03 13.28
N SER A 10 27.70 -30.36 13.48
CA SER A 10 28.13 -31.38 14.46
C SER A 10 28.24 -30.92 15.91
N ASN A 11 27.77 -29.71 16.28
CA ASN A 11 27.67 -29.26 17.68
C ASN A 11 26.22 -29.11 18.16
N ILE A 12 25.30 -29.93 17.69
CA ILE A 12 24.12 -30.26 18.48
C ILE A 12 24.65 -31.24 19.54
N ASN A 13 25.02 -30.72 20.71
CA ASN A 13 25.26 -31.53 21.89
C ASN A 13 24.05 -32.45 22.04
N VAL A 14 24.25 -33.73 21.66
CA VAL A 14 23.40 -34.84 22.08
C VAL A 14 23.25 -34.65 23.58
N VAL A 15 22.04 -34.35 24.02
CA VAL A 15 21.67 -34.29 25.45
C VAL A 15 22.16 -35.60 26.02
N SER A 16 23.26 -35.57 26.76
CA SER A 16 23.73 -36.70 27.53
C SER A 16 22.57 -37.12 28.42
N ASN A 17 22.22 -38.41 28.45
CA ASN A 17 21.11 -38.99 29.21
C ASN A 17 21.23 -38.79 30.73
N ASN A 18 22.04 -37.86 31.20
CA ASN A 18 22.14 -37.49 32.59
C ASN A 18 21.27 -36.24 32.82
N PRO A 19 20.19 -36.31 33.60
CA PRO A 19 19.32 -35.16 33.85
C PRO A 19 20.14 -34.02 34.46
N LEU A 20 20.03 -32.82 33.86
CA LEU A 20 20.66 -31.63 34.41
C LEU A 20 20.15 -31.41 35.83
N THR A 21 21.05 -31.05 36.75
CA THR A 21 20.63 -30.57 38.07
C THR A 21 19.81 -29.27 37.92
N ASP A 22 18.93 -28.96 38.87
CA ASP A 22 18.11 -27.74 38.82
C ASP A 22 18.95 -26.49 38.61
N SER A 23 20.09 -26.37 39.30
CA SER A 23 21.01 -25.23 39.14
C SER A 23 21.63 -25.18 37.73
N GLN A 24 21.99 -26.30 37.13
CA GLN A 24 22.50 -26.35 35.76
C GLN A 24 21.40 -25.97 34.75
N LEU A 25 20.17 -26.43 34.98
CA LEU A 25 19.01 -26.09 34.15
C LEU A 25 18.73 -24.57 34.17
N GLU A 26 18.67 -24.00 35.38
CA GLU A 26 18.47 -22.55 35.51
C GLU A 26 19.59 -21.74 34.87
N SER A 27 20.82 -22.07 35.08
CA SER A 27 22.00 -21.41 34.51
C SER A 27 21.99 -21.48 32.98
N SER A 28 21.72 -22.68 32.43
CA SER A 28 21.62 -22.88 30.98
C SER A 28 20.47 -22.09 30.37
N LEU A 29 19.32 -22.06 31.05
CA LEU A 29 18.17 -21.26 30.57
C LEU A 29 18.48 -19.75 30.57
N LYS A 30 19.08 -19.22 31.65
CA LYS A 30 19.50 -17.81 31.74
C LYS A 30 20.48 -17.46 30.62
N GLN A 31 21.45 -18.35 30.36
CA GLN A 31 22.42 -18.15 29.28
C GLN A 31 21.73 -18.13 27.90
N LYS A 32 20.84 -19.10 27.63
CA LYS A 32 20.11 -19.16 26.35
C LYS A 32 19.21 -17.92 26.13
N CYS A 33 18.56 -17.40 27.16
CA CYS A 33 17.79 -16.18 27.09
C CYS A 33 18.68 -14.96 26.81
N PHE A 34 19.90 -14.94 27.33
CA PHE A 34 20.88 -13.89 27.02
C PHE A 34 21.34 -13.99 25.54
N ASP A 35 21.68 -15.19 25.09
CA ASP A 35 22.09 -15.46 23.71
C ASP A 35 20.97 -15.11 22.70
N GLU A 36 19.69 -15.41 23.02
CA GLU A 36 18.53 -15.03 22.23
C GLU A 36 18.43 -13.51 22.06
N ARG A 37 18.60 -12.75 23.15
CA ARG A 37 18.58 -11.28 23.08
C ARG A 37 19.74 -10.72 22.25
N LYS A 38 20.93 -11.31 22.38
CA LYS A 38 22.11 -10.95 21.58
C LYS A 38 21.85 -11.20 20.09
N LEU A 39 21.37 -12.41 19.74
CA LEU A 39 21.02 -12.75 18.36
C LEU A 39 19.93 -11.83 17.80
N THR A 40 18.95 -11.47 18.63
CA THR A 40 17.90 -10.53 18.24
C THR A 40 18.47 -9.15 17.88
N LEU A 41 19.47 -8.65 18.63
CA LEU A 41 20.15 -7.39 18.30
C LEU A 41 20.97 -7.49 17.02
N GLU A 42 21.66 -8.59 16.78
CA GLU A 42 22.39 -8.84 15.54
C GLU A 42 21.42 -8.83 14.33
N ILE A 43 20.24 -9.44 14.46
CA ILE A 43 19.18 -9.39 13.44
C ILE A 43 18.71 -7.94 13.20
N ILE A 44 18.53 -7.15 14.25
CA ILE A 44 18.11 -5.75 14.16
C ILE A 44 19.15 -4.91 13.41
N GLU A 45 20.43 -5.14 13.64
CA GLU A 45 21.53 -4.48 12.94
C GLU A 45 21.56 -4.85 11.45
N LEU A 46 21.37 -6.12 11.14
CA LEU A 46 21.25 -6.58 9.74
C LEU A 46 20.02 -5.99 9.04
N LEU A 47 18.90 -5.85 9.76
CA LEU A 47 17.70 -5.20 9.21
C LEU A 47 17.94 -3.71 8.95
N GLU A 48 18.72 -3.02 9.79
CA GLU A 48 19.10 -1.62 9.58
C GLU A 48 19.91 -1.46 8.30
N GLU A 49 20.91 -2.31 8.10
CA GLU A 49 21.75 -2.29 6.90
C GLU A 49 20.92 -2.63 5.65
N LEU A 50 20.04 -3.61 5.74
CA LEU A 50 19.13 -3.98 4.66
C LEU A 50 18.16 -2.83 4.34
N ASP A 51 17.64 -2.12 5.35
CA ASP A 51 16.80 -0.92 5.15
C ASP A 51 17.60 0.26 4.59
N ARG A 52 18.84 0.46 5.04
CA ARG A 52 19.73 1.50 4.50
C ARG A 52 20.00 1.32 3.02
N ARG A 53 20.30 0.06 2.60
CA ARG A 53 20.53 -0.31 1.20
C ARG A 53 19.25 -0.50 0.39
N LYS A 54 18.07 -0.45 1.01
CA LYS A 54 16.77 -0.70 0.36
C LYS A 54 16.72 -2.01 -0.42
N LEU A 55 17.45 -3.05 0.02
CA LEU A 55 17.57 -4.32 -0.70
C LEU A 55 16.24 -5.03 -0.92
N TYR A 56 15.27 -4.83 -0.01
CA TYR A 56 13.92 -5.38 -0.16
C TYR A 56 13.20 -4.87 -1.42
N LEU A 57 13.45 -3.62 -1.84
CA LEU A 57 12.86 -3.08 -3.07
C LEU A 57 13.38 -3.81 -4.31
N LEU A 58 14.71 -4.12 -4.35
CA LEU A 58 15.31 -4.90 -5.43
C LEU A 58 14.73 -6.31 -5.50
N ARG A 59 14.26 -6.85 -4.39
CA ARG A 59 13.64 -8.17 -4.30
C ARG A 59 12.13 -8.15 -4.59
N GLY A 60 11.60 -7.04 -5.10
CA GLY A 60 10.18 -6.92 -5.46
C GLY A 60 9.23 -6.77 -4.28
N PHE A 61 9.72 -6.33 -3.10
CA PHE A 61 8.87 -6.04 -1.95
C PHE A 61 8.62 -4.53 -1.84
N GLY A 62 7.36 -4.12 -1.63
CA GLY A 62 7.00 -2.71 -1.51
C GLY A 62 7.42 -2.07 -0.18
N SER A 63 7.81 -2.87 0.82
CA SER A 63 8.21 -2.39 2.14
C SER A 63 9.09 -3.39 2.88
N LEU A 64 9.89 -2.88 3.83
CA LEU A 64 10.67 -3.73 4.74
C LEU A 64 9.78 -4.67 5.56
N LEU A 65 8.58 -4.21 5.99
CA LEU A 65 7.63 -5.05 6.71
C LEU A 65 7.20 -6.24 5.86
N GLU A 66 6.85 -6.00 4.62
CA GLU A 66 6.45 -7.05 3.68
C GLU A 66 7.57 -8.07 3.46
N TYR A 67 8.82 -7.59 3.32
CA TYR A 67 10.00 -8.45 3.23
C TYR A 67 10.15 -9.33 4.47
N CYS A 68 10.07 -8.75 5.67
CA CYS A 68 10.17 -9.50 6.92
C CYS A 68 9.07 -10.56 7.06
N VAL A 69 7.85 -10.27 6.62
CA VAL A 69 6.73 -11.23 6.72
C VAL A 69 6.83 -12.30 5.64
N LYS A 70 7.01 -11.91 4.38
CA LYS A 70 6.93 -12.84 3.26
C LYS A 70 8.23 -13.63 3.03
N GLU A 71 9.39 -13.01 3.22
CA GLU A 71 10.70 -13.63 2.98
C GLU A 71 11.26 -14.23 4.25
N LEU A 72 11.38 -13.45 5.34
CA LEU A 72 11.94 -13.91 6.60
C LEU A 72 10.94 -14.71 7.45
N LYS A 73 9.67 -14.83 7.02
CA LYS A 73 8.62 -15.63 7.67
C LYS A 73 8.27 -15.20 9.09
N TYR A 74 8.52 -13.95 9.45
CA TYR A 74 8.03 -13.41 10.71
C TYR A 74 6.53 -13.17 10.66
N SER A 75 5.85 -13.32 11.81
CA SER A 75 4.49 -12.77 11.96
C SER A 75 4.54 -11.24 11.83
N GLU A 76 3.44 -10.61 11.36
CA GLU A 76 3.37 -9.17 11.17
C GLU A 76 3.74 -8.39 12.45
N SER A 77 3.22 -8.84 13.60
CA SER A 77 3.53 -8.24 14.90
C SER A 77 5.00 -8.39 15.29
N SER A 78 5.63 -9.52 14.98
CA SER A 78 7.05 -9.78 15.25
C SER A 78 7.95 -8.92 14.35
N ALA A 79 7.63 -8.84 13.07
CA ALA A 79 8.31 -7.97 12.11
C ALA A 79 8.21 -6.49 12.51
N TYR A 80 6.99 -6.03 12.85
CA TYR A 80 6.75 -4.66 13.28
C TYR A 80 7.58 -4.27 14.51
N ARG A 81 7.65 -5.15 15.54
CA ARG A 81 8.46 -4.89 16.74
C ARG A 81 9.94 -4.75 16.42
N ARG A 82 10.50 -5.62 15.58
CA ARG A 82 11.92 -5.56 15.17
C ARG A 82 12.24 -4.28 14.39
N ILE A 83 11.39 -3.93 13.41
CA ILE A 83 11.55 -2.71 12.62
C ILE A 83 11.41 -1.46 13.50
N SER A 84 10.47 -1.44 14.43
CA SER A 84 10.30 -0.33 15.37
C SER A 84 11.50 -0.20 16.28
N THR A 85 12.02 -1.31 16.82
CA THR A 85 13.22 -1.33 17.65
C THR A 85 14.44 -0.87 16.86
N MET A 86 14.62 -1.33 15.64
CA MET A 86 15.69 -0.88 14.73
C MET A 86 15.72 0.66 14.62
N ARG A 87 14.54 1.28 14.43
CA ARG A 87 14.45 2.75 14.33
C ARG A 87 14.83 3.45 15.63
N VAL A 88 14.40 2.91 16.78
CA VAL A 88 14.78 3.47 18.10
C VAL A 88 16.27 3.31 18.34
N VAL A 89 16.84 2.15 18.08
CA VAL A 89 18.28 1.86 18.24
C VAL A 89 19.14 2.77 17.35
N ARG A 90 18.67 3.06 16.14
CA ARG A 90 19.34 4.02 15.25
C ARG A 90 19.39 5.43 15.85
N ASP A 91 18.27 5.87 16.46
CA ASP A 91 18.18 7.20 17.07
C ASP A 91 18.88 7.26 18.43
N VAL A 92 18.81 6.18 19.22
CA VAL A 92 19.33 6.04 20.59
C VAL A 92 20.08 4.70 20.73
N PRO A 93 21.37 4.63 20.33
CA PRO A 93 22.16 3.38 20.34
C PRO A 93 22.29 2.72 21.71
N GLU A 94 22.21 3.50 22.79
CA GLU A 94 22.28 3.02 24.18
C GLU A 94 21.16 2.03 24.52
N THR A 95 20.07 2.06 23.76
CA THR A 95 18.95 1.09 23.86
C THR A 95 19.40 -0.35 23.65
N LYS A 96 20.48 -0.59 22.89
CA LYS A 96 21.04 -1.95 22.66
C LYS A 96 21.40 -2.64 23.98
N THR A 97 22.15 -1.95 24.84
CA THR A 97 22.55 -2.47 26.14
C THR A 97 21.33 -2.81 27.01
N ALA A 98 20.33 -1.95 27.03
CA ALA A 98 19.10 -2.16 27.79
C ALA A 98 18.29 -3.38 27.28
N ILE A 99 18.29 -3.64 25.97
CA ILE A 99 17.66 -4.84 25.39
C ILE A 99 18.50 -6.09 25.73
N GLN A 100 19.81 -6.05 25.59
CA GLN A 100 20.71 -7.16 25.87
C GLN A 100 20.60 -7.62 27.32
N THR A 101 20.59 -6.69 28.27
CA THR A 101 20.41 -6.99 29.70
C THR A 101 18.99 -7.44 30.05
N GLY A 102 18.01 -7.20 29.17
CA GLY A 102 16.60 -7.50 29.40
C GLY A 102 15.85 -6.44 30.21
N SER A 103 16.46 -5.27 30.47
CA SER A 103 15.78 -4.14 31.13
C SER A 103 14.72 -3.47 30.24
N LEU A 104 14.86 -3.59 28.92
CA LEU A 104 13.85 -3.24 27.93
C LEU A 104 13.50 -4.44 27.03
N ASN A 105 12.24 -4.65 26.76
CA ASN A 105 11.78 -5.64 25.79
C ASN A 105 11.35 -4.99 24.47
N LEU A 106 11.31 -5.76 23.37
CA LEU A 106 10.99 -5.26 22.06
C LEU A 106 9.57 -4.67 21.96
N VAL A 107 8.62 -5.14 22.80
CA VAL A 107 7.25 -4.62 22.83
C VAL A 107 7.24 -3.20 23.35
N THR A 108 7.90 -2.97 24.49
CA THR A 108 8.00 -1.65 25.13
C THR A 108 8.73 -0.65 24.23
N VAL A 109 9.81 -1.07 23.56
CA VAL A 109 10.54 -0.22 22.60
C VAL A 109 9.67 0.13 21.40
N ALA A 110 8.88 -0.84 20.88
CA ALA A 110 7.95 -0.59 19.78
C ALA A 110 6.81 0.36 20.17
N GLN A 111 6.32 0.27 21.42
CA GLN A 111 5.34 1.24 21.97
C GLN A 111 5.94 2.65 22.01
N ALA A 112 7.18 2.80 22.50
CA ALA A 112 7.88 4.08 22.51
C ALA A 112 8.05 4.66 21.09
N GLN A 113 8.42 3.84 20.11
CA GLN A 113 8.50 4.28 18.71
C GLN A 113 7.15 4.73 18.14
N THR A 114 6.08 4.03 18.48
CA THR A 114 4.72 4.41 18.07
C THR A 114 4.33 5.76 18.69
N PHE A 115 4.66 5.95 19.95
CA PHE A 115 4.47 7.20 20.68
C PHE A 115 5.25 8.36 20.00
N PHE A 116 6.55 8.21 19.73
CA PHE A 116 7.35 9.25 19.07
C PHE A 116 6.79 9.62 17.69
N ARG A 117 6.31 8.63 16.93
CA ARG A 117 5.68 8.87 15.63
C ARG A 117 4.33 9.61 15.75
N ALA A 118 3.56 9.34 16.78
CA ALA A 118 2.29 10.02 17.04
C ALA A 118 2.55 11.48 17.44
N GLU A 119 3.47 11.72 18.35
CA GLU A 119 3.87 13.07 18.77
C GLU A 119 4.44 13.91 17.64
N ALA A 120 5.26 13.32 16.77
CA ALA A 120 5.80 14.01 15.59
C ALA A 120 4.71 14.47 14.61
N LYS A 121 3.56 13.79 14.54
CA LYS A 121 2.40 14.23 13.75
C LYS A 121 1.73 15.49 14.32
N THR A 122 1.88 15.73 15.61
CA THR A 122 1.38 16.94 16.31
C THR A 122 2.45 18.02 16.43
N ASN A 123 3.50 17.96 15.60
CA ASN A 123 4.65 18.87 15.58
C ASN A 123 5.52 18.86 16.85
N LYS A 124 5.38 17.84 17.70
CA LYS A 124 6.24 17.67 18.88
C LYS A 124 7.33 16.65 18.59
N VAL A 125 8.52 17.15 18.28
CA VAL A 125 9.69 16.31 17.98
C VAL A 125 10.53 16.15 19.22
N TYR A 126 10.81 14.90 19.60
CA TYR A 126 11.69 14.58 20.72
C TYR A 126 13.15 14.59 20.29
N SER A 127 13.99 15.26 21.05
CA SER A 127 15.45 15.19 20.88
C SER A 127 15.97 13.77 21.21
N LYS A 128 17.21 13.47 20.84
CA LYS A 128 17.86 12.21 21.21
C LYS A 128 17.86 12.01 22.73
N ASP A 129 18.21 13.04 23.47
CA ASP A 129 18.28 13.01 24.93
C ASP A 129 16.91 12.80 25.58
N ASP A 130 15.86 13.44 25.04
CA ASP A 130 14.49 13.25 25.53
C ASP A 130 13.99 11.84 25.27
N LYS A 131 14.30 11.28 24.08
CA LYS A 131 14.01 9.87 23.77
C LYS A 131 14.71 8.93 24.74
N GLN A 132 15.98 9.18 25.04
CA GLN A 132 16.76 8.39 25.99
C GLN A 132 16.19 8.46 27.41
N LYS A 133 15.85 9.67 27.90
CA LYS A 133 15.20 9.86 29.21
C LYS A 133 13.89 9.10 29.30
N LEU A 134 13.06 9.16 28.26
CA LEU A 134 11.79 8.45 28.22
C LEU A 134 12.01 6.92 28.21
N LEU A 135 12.95 6.43 27.40
CA LEU A 135 13.29 5.00 27.36
C LEU A 135 13.79 4.50 28.74
N THR A 136 14.59 5.30 29.43
CA THR A 136 15.05 4.98 30.80
C THR A 136 13.88 4.84 31.77
N GLN A 137 12.85 5.68 31.67
CA GLN A 137 11.63 5.56 32.49
C GLN A 137 10.85 4.27 32.20
N LEU A 138 11.05 3.66 31.03
CA LEU A 138 10.38 2.41 30.62
C LEU A 138 11.17 1.15 31.02
N HIS A 139 12.36 1.26 31.60
CA HIS A 139 13.13 0.10 32.07
C HIS A 139 12.32 -0.71 33.08
N HIS A 140 12.45 -2.04 32.98
CA HIS A 140 11.81 -3.02 33.86
C HIS A 140 10.27 -2.93 33.93
N LYS A 141 9.63 -2.20 33.00
CA LYS A 141 8.18 -2.11 32.93
C LYS A 141 7.58 -3.16 31.99
N SER A 142 6.47 -3.72 32.41
CA SER A 142 5.63 -4.52 31.52
C SER A 142 5.03 -3.62 30.42
N SER A 143 4.57 -4.20 29.33
CA SER A 143 3.94 -3.45 28.23
C SER A 143 2.73 -2.63 28.68
N ARG A 144 1.94 -3.10 29.66
CA ARG A 144 0.81 -2.35 30.22
C ARG A 144 1.29 -1.16 31.07
N GLN A 145 2.35 -1.33 31.84
CA GLN A 145 2.94 -0.23 32.62
C GLN A 145 3.57 0.82 31.73
N ALA A 146 4.27 0.40 30.68
CA ALA A 146 4.84 1.30 29.68
C ALA A 146 3.74 2.12 28.98
N GLU A 147 2.65 1.47 28.56
CA GLU A 147 1.49 2.15 27.96
C GLU A 147 0.90 3.20 28.90
N LYS A 148 0.75 2.91 30.22
CA LYS A 148 0.29 3.89 31.20
C LYS A 148 1.21 5.10 31.31
N VAL A 149 2.53 4.89 31.33
CA VAL A 149 3.52 6.00 31.37
C VAL A 149 3.41 6.87 30.10
N LEU A 150 3.30 6.25 28.94
CA LEU A 150 3.17 6.97 27.66
C LEU A 150 1.86 7.76 27.59
N LEU A 151 0.73 7.19 28.08
CA LEU A 151 -0.55 7.87 28.17
C LEU A 151 -0.55 9.05 29.15
N GLN A 152 0.21 8.97 30.25
CA GLN A 152 0.35 10.10 31.18
C GLN A 152 1.10 11.28 30.55
N ILE A 153 2.06 11.00 29.67
CA ILE A 153 2.83 12.05 28.98
C ILE A 153 1.99 12.70 27.88
N SER A 154 1.25 11.91 27.11
CA SER A 154 0.36 12.40 26.06
C SER A 154 -0.82 11.46 25.85
N PRO A 155 -2.00 11.78 26.38
CA PRO A 155 -3.21 10.96 26.24
C PRO A 155 -3.64 10.79 24.77
N GLN A 156 -3.30 11.72 23.89
CA GLN A 156 -3.69 11.71 22.48
C GLN A 156 -2.74 10.92 21.58
N SER A 157 -1.55 10.58 22.04
CA SER A 157 -0.50 9.96 21.21
C SER A 157 -0.69 8.46 21.01
N VAL A 158 -1.46 7.81 21.86
CA VAL A 158 -1.72 6.37 21.77
C VAL A 158 -2.97 6.15 20.93
N SER A 159 -2.79 5.66 19.71
CA SER A 159 -3.92 5.27 18.84
C SER A 159 -4.76 4.19 19.54
N GLN A 160 -6.02 4.50 19.78
CA GLN A 160 -6.97 3.57 20.39
C GLN A 160 -7.71 2.72 19.34
N GLU A 161 -7.32 2.81 18.08
CA GLU A 161 -7.88 1.96 17.04
C GLU A 161 -7.49 0.51 17.26
N LYS A 162 -8.50 -0.35 17.42
CA LYS A 162 -8.30 -1.80 17.55
C LYS A 162 -9.15 -2.51 16.52
N VAL A 163 -8.51 -3.41 15.80
CA VAL A 163 -9.17 -4.28 14.82
C VAL A 163 -8.96 -5.72 15.30
N ARG A 164 -10.06 -6.43 15.56
CA ARG A 164 -10.07 -7.82 16.04
C ARG A 164 -11.03 -8.63 15.19
N GLN A 165 -10.57 -9.74 14.66
CA GLN A 165 -11.45 -10.71 14.03
C GLN A 165 -12.32 -11.40 15.08
N VAL A 166 -13.63 -11.41 14.89
CA VAL A 166 -14.61 -12.02 15.80
C VAL A 166 -15.09 -13.35 15.25
N THR A 167 -15.36 -13.41 13.94
CA THR A 167 -15.72 -14.64 13.21
C THR A 167 -14.90 -14.70 11.91
N ALA A 168 -15.03 -15.77 11.14
CA ALA A 168 -14.31 -15.91 9.87
C ALA A 168 -14.60 -14.75 8.89
N ASP A 169 -15.80 -14.18 8.95
CA ASP A 169 -16.34 -13.15 8.05
C ASP A 169 -16.58 -11.80 8.72
N LYS A 170 -16.46 -11.70 10.05
CA LYS A 170 -16.73 -10.46 10.80
C LYS A 170 -15.55 -9.99 11.62
N THR A 171 -15.28 -8.71 11.49
CA THR A 171 -14.20 -8.02 12.19
C THR A 171 -14.79 -6.90 13.04
N GLN A 172 -14.45 -6.87 14.31
CA GLN A 172 -14.76 -5.75 15.21
C GLN A 172 -13.71 -4.66 15.04
N MET A 173 -14.15 -3.45 14.78
CA MET A 173 -13.31 -2.25 14.76
C MET A 173 -13.74 -1.32 15.91
N THR A 174 -12.77 -0.91 16.72
CA THR A 174 -12.97 0.08 17.78
C THR A 174 -12.24 1.36 17.40
N LEU A 175 -12.98 2.45 17.30
CA LEU A 175 -12.47 3.77 16.92
C LEU A 175 -12.77 4.76 18.04
N THR A 176 -11.81 5.64 18.36
CA THR A 176 -12.05 6.84 19.15
C THR A 176 -12.18 8.01 18.20
N ILE A 177 -13.33 8.63 18.15
CA ILE A 177 -13.65 9.73 17.23
C ILE A 177 -13.86 11.03 18.00
N SER A 178 -13.61 12.17 17.31
CA SER A 178 -13.93 13.49 17.88
C SER A 178 -15.44 13.75 17.87
N GLU A 179 -15.90 14.63 18.75
CA GLU A 179 -17.29 15.07 18.79
C GLU A 179 -17.74 15.68 17.44
N ASP A 180 -16.87 16.45 16.80
CA ASP A 180 -17.15 17.03 15.48
C ASP A 180 -17.41 15.94 14.41
N LEU A 181 -16.63 14.85 14.42
CA LEU A 181 -16.85 13.72 13.51
C LEU A 181 -18.16 13.00 13.85
N LEU A 182 -18.48 12.82 15.14
CA LEU A 182 -19.75 12.22 15.56
C LEU A 182 -20.94 13.03 15.04
N GLN A 183 -20.94 14.35 15.20
CA GLN A 183 -21.98 15.24 14.68
C GLN A 183 -22.14 15.14 13.16
N LYS A 184 -21.01 15.04 12.42
CA LYS A 184 -21.06 14.83 10.95
C LYS A 184 -21.69 13.50 10.58
N LEU A 185 -21.36 12.43 11.30
CA LEU A 185 -21.97 11.10 11.09
C LEU A 185 -23.47 11.12 11.40
N ASP A 186 -23.89 11.78 12.48
CA ASP A 186 -25.31 11.92 12.82
C ASP A 186 -26.08 12.77 11.81
N ARG A 187 -25.45 13.82 11.29
CA ARG A 187 -26.02 14.61 10.18
C ARG A 187 -26.20 13.74 8.92
N LEU A 188 -25.24 12.90 8.60
CA LEU A 188 -25.35 11.98 7.47
C LEU A 188 -26.46 10.96 7.66
N LYS A 189 -26.63 10.39 8.88
CA LYS A 189 -27.77 9.52 9.20
C LYS A 189 -29.10 10.23 8.97
N THR A 190 -29.22 11.49 9.41
CA THR A 190 -30.41 12.29 9.20
C THR A 190 -30.71 12.50 7.69
N LEU A 191 -29.69 12.82 6.90
CA LEU A 191 -29.85 13.04 5.46
C LEU A 191 -30.21 11.75 4.70
N LEU A 192 -29.74 10.59 5.18
CA LEU A 192 -30.01 9.30 4.58
C LEU A 192 -31.30 8.64 5.09
N SER A 193 -31.96 9.22 6.09
CA SER A 193 -33.15 8.64 6.75
C SER A 193 -34.28 8.28 5.79
N HIS A 194 -34.44 8.98 4.66
CA HIS A 194 -35.43 8.65 3.61
C HIS A 194 -35.12 7.36 2.86
N ARG A 195 -33.84 6.95 2.82
CA ARG A 195 -33.39 5.72 2.14
C ARG A 195 -33.18 4.57 3.12
N GLN A 196 -32.77 4.91 4.36
CA GLN A 196 -32.42 3.95 5.40
C GLN A 196 -32.97 4.46 6.75
N PRO A 197 -34.26 4.20 7.07
CA PRO A 197 -34.93 4.79 8.24
C PRO A 197 -34.34 4.37 9.54
N ASN A 198 -33.65 3.37 9.81
CA ASN A 198 -33.06 2.95 11.09
C ASN A 198 -31.58 2.58 10.93
N CYS A 199 -30.85 3.33 10.10
CA CYS A 199 -29.45 3.08 9.81
C CYS A 199 -28.58 3.11 11.08
N ASN A 200 -27.92 2.01 11.38
CA ASN A 200 -26.85 1.98 12.37
C ASN A 200 -25.53 2.53 11.81
N TYR A 201 -24.50 2.72 12.64
CA TYR A 201 -23.22 3.26 12.16
C TYR A 201 -22.49 2.32 11.21
N THR A 202 -22.67 1.02 11.32
CA THR A 202 -22.05 0.04 10.39
C THR A 202 -22.64 0.19 8.98
N GLU A 203 -23.96 0.24 8.87
CA GLU A 203 -24.66 0.46 7.60
C GLU A 203 -24.36 1.84 6.99
N LEU A 204 -24.22 2.87 7.86
CA LEU A 204 -23.80 4.19 7.42
C LEU A 204 -22.40 4.14 6.80
N ILE A 205 -21.43 3.51 7.46
CA ILE A 205 -20.06 3.39 6.98
C ILE A 205 -20.02 2.61 5.67
N GLU A 206 -20.78 1.53 5.55
CA GLU A 206 -20.91 0.75 4.32
C GLU A 206 -21.44 1.61 3.16
N THR A 207 -22.54 2.34 3.39
CA THR A 207 -23.12 3.26 2.40
C THR A 207 -22.11 4.33 1.96
N LEU A 208 -21.39 4.93 2.90
CA LEU A 208 -20.37 5.94 2.60
C LEU A 208 -19.18 5.34 1.82
N ALA A 209 -18.78 4.12 2.17
CA ALA A 209 -17.73 3.40 1.47
C ALA A 209 -18.13 3.14 0.01
N ASP A 210 -19.36 2.64 -0.23
CA ASP A 210 -19.87 2.38 -1.57
C ASP A 210 -19.97 3.65 -2.41
N MET A 211 -20.54 4.72 -1.86
CA MET A 211 -20.63 6.02 -2.53
C MET A 211 -19.24 6.58 -2.89
N THR A 212 -18.27 6.36 -2.03
CA THR A 212 -16.90 6.84 -2.24
C THR A 212 -16.16 5.99 -3.26
N LEU A 213 -16.29 4.67 -3.18
CA LEU A 213 -15.71 3.75 -4.16
C LEU A 213 -16.25 3.98 -5.57
N GLN A 214 -17.57 4.23 -5.73
CA GLN A 214 -18.15 4.61 -7.02
C GLN A 214 -17.50 5.86 -7.63
N LYS A 215 -17.02 6.79 -6.81
CA LYS A 215 -16.36 8.01 -7.27
C LYS A 215 -14.86 7.85 -7.50
N LEU A 216 -14.19 7.07 -6.66
CA LEU A 216 -12.74 6.98 -6.63
C LEU A 216 -12.18 5.77 -7.36
N ASP A 217 -12.90 4.62 -7.36
CA ASP A 217 -12.38 3.40 -7.98
C ASP A 217 -12.48 3.49 -9.51
N PRO A 218 -11.36 3.44 -10.24
CA PRO A 218 -11.36 3.43 -11.70
C PRO A 218 -12.08 2.21 -12.30
N LYS A 219 -12.14 1.08 -11.57
CA LYS A 219 -12.81 -0.15 -12.02
C LYS A 219 -14.33 0.01 -12.06
N VAL A 220 -14.90 0.79 -11.16
CA VAL A 220 -16.35 1.02 -11.06
C VAL A 220 -16.84 2.06 -12.06
N LYS A 221 -15.98 2.98 -12.53
CA LYS A 221 -16.35 4.05 -13.48
C LYS A 221 -16.65 3.57 -14.90
N VAL A 222 -16.36 2.31 -15.23
CA VAL A 222 -16.55 1.75 -16.58
C VAL A 222 -18.04 1.46 -16.92
N ALA A 223 -18.94 1.49 -15.96
CA ALA A 223 -20.34 1.08 -16.12
C ALA A 223 -21.34 2.21 -16.46
N ARG A 224 -20.90 3.45 -16.76
CA ARG A 224 -21.82 4.48 -17.24
C ARG A 224 -21.98 4.39 -18.76
N PRO A 225 -23.19 4.13 -19.29
CA PRO A 225 -23.42 4.21 -20.73
C PRO A 225 -23.13 5.62 -21.20
N VAL A 226 -22.34 5.74 -22.26
CA VAL A 226 -22.12 7.00 -22.97
C VAL A 226 -23.50 7.49 -23.41
N LYS A 227 -23.95 8.62 -22.87
CA LYS A 227 -25.09 9.34 -23.42
C LYS A 227 -24.66 9.81 -24.80
N THR A 228 -25.09 9.12 -25.82
CA THR A 228 -25.08 9.64 -27.18
C THR A 228 -25.96 10.89 -27.18
N SER A 229 -25.33 12.03 -27.39
CA SER A 229 -26.02 13.29 -27.64
C SER A 229 -26.73 13.14 -29.00
N SER A 230 -28.01 12.78 -28.97
CA SER A 230 -28.87 12.95 -30.12
C SER A 230 -29.14 14.46 -30.27
N THR A 231 -28.50 15.05 -31.24
CA THR A 231 -28.90 16.34 -31.81
C THR A 231 -30.33 16.19 -32.28
N LYS A 232 -31.24 16.90 -31.60
CA LYS A 232 -32.62 17.11 -32.07
C LYS A 232 -32.57 18.19 -33.11
N ASP A 233 -32.59 17.81 -34.37
CA ASP A 233 -33.10 18.69 -35.39
C ASP A 233 -34.62 18.54 -35.47
N SER A 234 -35.29 19.62 -35.10
CA SER A 234 -36.73 19.77 -35.22
C SER A 234 -37.09 20.06 -36.67
N TYR A 235 -37.84 19.22 -37.31
CA TYR A 235 -38.74 19.59 -38.40
C TYR A 235 -40.12 18.94 -38.20
N THR A 236 -41.11 19.82 -38.15
CA THR A 236 -42.54 19.57 -38.09
C THR A 236 -43.06 19.09 -39.42
N GLN A 237 -44.05 18.18 -39.36
CA GLN A 237 -45.31 18.11 -40.07
C GLN A 237 -45.60 16.89 -40.93
N THR A 238 -46.69 16.35 -40.54
CA THR A 238 -47.98 15.96 -41.16
C THR A 238 -48.05 14.59 -41.80
N SER A 239 -48.96 13.89 -41.19
CA SER A 239 -49.89 12.82 -41.65
C SER A 239 -49.93 12.53 -43.15
N ASN A 240 -49.86 11.25 -43.55
CA ASN A 240 -50.99 10.48 -44.04
C ASN A 240 -50.61 9.02 -44.36
N THR A 241 -51.52 8.17 -44.03
CA THR A 241 -51.80 6.78 -44.44
C THR A 241 -51.46 6.44 -45.88
N GLU A 242 -50.95 5.28 -46.17
CA GLU A 242 -51.56 4.18 -46.88
C GLU A 242 -50.57 3.15 -47.44
N THR A 243 -50.91 1.96 -47.24
CA THR A 243 -50.68 0.60 -47.68
C THR A 243 -50.03 0.33 -49.04
N PHE A 244 -49.31 -0.78 -49.06
CA PHE A 244 -49.26 -1.90 -50.01
C PHE A 244 -48.18 -2.01 -51.11
N VAL A 245 -47.55 -3.20 -51.08
CA VAL A 245 -47.17 -4.12 -52.19
C VAL A 245 -45.82 -3.98 -52.89
N THR A 246 -44.98 -4.99 -52.70
CA THR A 246 -43.94 -5.46 -53.65
C THR A 246 -44.58 -5.97 -54.94
N PRO A 247 -43.92 -6.09 -56.11
CA PRO A 247 -42.73 -6.89 -56.33
C PRO A 247 -41.80 -6.48 -57.53
N SER A 248 -40.58 -7.07 -57.47
CA SER A 248 -39.82 -7.72 -58.56
C SER A 248 -39.42 -7.00 -59.87
N SER A 249 -38.11 -7.04 -60.08
CA SER A 249 -37.38 -7.45 -61.30
C SER A 249 -36.97 -6.45 -62.39
N ARG A 250 -35.69 -6.56 -62.68
CA ARG A 250 -34.99 -6.54 -63.97
C ARG A 250 -34.55 -5.24 -64.67
N ASN A 251 -33.21 -5.22 -64.81
CA ASN A 251 -32.45 -4.94 -66.02
C ASN A 251 -32.15 -3.53 -66.50
N ALA A 252 -30.85 -3.41 -66.72
CA ALA A 252 -30.19 -2.70 -67.85
C ALA A 252 -29.53 -1.34 -67.57
N THR A 253 -28.21 -1.42 -67.56
CA THR A 253 -27.27 -0.33 -67.89
C THR A 253 -27.60 0.42 -69.18
N PRO A 254 -27.28 1.68 -69.33
CA PRO A 254 -26.08 1.99 -70.13
C PRO A 254 -25.18 3.09 -69.55
N ALA A 255 -23.90 2.97 -69.94
CA ALA A 255 -22.82 3.86 -69.76
C ALA A 255 -22.99 5.23 -70.38
N LEU A 256 -22.61 6.32 -69.71
CA LEU A 256 -22.18 7.54 -70.37
C LEU A 256 -21.21 8.40 -69.50
N LYS A 257 -19.99 8.48 -70.06
CA LYS A 257 -19.05 9.60 -70.10
C LYS A 257 -18.50 10.22 -68.81
N MET A 258 -17.22 9.94 -68.61
CA MET A 258 -16.24 10.73 -67.85
C MET A 258 -16.33 12.23 -68.23
N SER A 259 -16.40 13.06 -67.22
CA SER A 259 -15.86 14.43 -67.25
C SER A 259 -14.92 14.59 -66.04
N SER A 260 -13.69 14.91 -66.34
CA SER A 260 -12.57 15.14 -65.42
C SER A 260 -12.82 16.25 -64.41
N ILE A 261 -12.79 15.90 -63.14
CA ILE A 261 -12.71 16.85 -62.03
C ILE A 261 -11.25 16.95 -61.61
N PRO A 262 -10.66 18.15 -61.53
CA PRO A 262 -9.27 18.30 -61.12
C PRO A 262 -9.09 17.91 -59.65
N THR A 263 -8.25 16.91 -59.41
CA THR A 263 -7.80 16.47 -58.08
C THR A 263 -6.92 17.57 -57.47
N MET A 264 -7.53 18.49 -56.70
CA MET A 264 -6.75 19.29 -55.74
C MET A 264 -6.40 18.41 -54.57
N THR A 265 -5.24 17.81 -54.60
CA THR A 265 -4.57 17.25 -53.42
C THR A 265 -4.17 18.42 -52.52
N LYS A 266 -5.08 18.83 -51.63
CA LYS A 266 -4.68 19.58 -50.47
C LYS A 266 -3.85 18.63 -49.62
N ASN A 267 -2.56 18.86 -49.58
CA ASN A 267 -1.67 18.32 -48.57
C ASN A 267 -2.17 18.75 -47.21
N TYR A 268 -3.03 17.92 -46.61
CA TYR A 268 -3.39 18.06 -45.22
C TYR A 268 -2.21 17.55 -44.39
N ASN A 269 -1.30 18.45 -44.05
CA ASN A 269 -0.37 18.23 -42.96
C ASN A 269 -1.20 18.36 -41.68
N PRO A 270 -1.49 17.27 -40.93
CA PRO A 270 -2.13 17.38 -39.64
C PRO A 270 -1.21 18.25 -38.77
N PRO A 271 -1.78 19.21 -37.99
CA PRO A 271 -0.97 20.02 -37.10
C PRO A 271 -0.16 19.11 -36.22
N ALA A 272 1.14 19.38 -36.09
CA ALA A 272 2.05 18.64 -35.24
C ALA A 272 1.37 18.46 -33.88
N GLN A 273 1.02 17.23 -33.52
CA GLN A 273 0.38 16.94 -32.24
C GLN A 273 1.32 17.44 -31.15
N THR A 274 0.95 18.53 -30.49
CA THR A 274 1.70 19.05 -29.37
C THR A 274 1.76 17.98 -28.31
N ARG A 275 2.95 17.49 -28.07
CA ARG A 275 3.25 16.42 -27.12
C ARG A 275 2.82 16.89 -25.72
N THR A 276 1.78 16.32 -25.14
CA THR A 276 1.27 16.66 -23.81
C THR A 276 1.59 15.55 -22.81
N ARG A 277 1.93 15.93 -21.57
CA ARG A 277 2.09 14.98 -20.45
C ARG A 277 0.75 14.47 -19.92
N TYR A 278 -0.36 15.07 -20.34
CA TYR A 278 -1.68 14.66 -19.88
C TYR A 278 -2.01 13.25 -20.39
N ILE A 279 -2.30 12.35 -19.48
CA ILE A 279 -2.74 10.98 -19.78
C ILE A 279 -4.28 10.97 -19.77
N PRO A 280 -4.95 10.73 -20.90
CA PRO A 280 -6.40 10.65 -20.99
C PRO A 280 -7.01 9.63 -20.04
N ALA A 281 -8.24 9.89 -19.57
CA ALA A 281 -8.91 9.04 -18.57
C ALA A 281 -9.06 7.58 -19.04
N HIS A 282 -9.40 7.35 -20.31
CA HIS A 282 -9.54 6.01 -20.90
C HIS A 282 -8.23 5.22 -20.90
N ILE A 283 -7.08 5.90 -21.16
CA ILE A 283 -5.75 5.26 -21.11
C ILE A 283 -5.41 4.92 -19.65
N ARG A 284 -5.65 5.84 -18.71
CA ARG A 284 -5.45 5.55 -17.27
C ARG A 284 -6.24 4.35 -16.81
N GLN A 285 -7.53 4.26 -17.21
CA GLN A 285 -8.37 3.12 -16.90
C GLN A 285 -7.86 1.82 -17.50
N ALA A 286 -7.38 1.84 -18.76
CA ALA A 286 -6.81 0.68 -19.41
C ALA A 286 -5.54 0.19 -18.68
N VAL A 287 -4.63 1.09 -18.29
CA VAL A 287 -3.42 0.76 -17.51
C VAL A 287 -3.80 0.15 -16.17
N TRP A 288 -4.76 0.73 -15.45
CA TRP A 288 -5.26 0.18 -14.18
C TRP A 288 -5.86 -1.20 -14.34
N LYS A 289 -6.65 -1.41 -15.39
CA LYS A 289 -7.26 -2.71 -15.70
C LYS A 289 -6.22 -3.77 -16.02
N ASN A 290 -5.24 -3.44 -16.89
CA ASN A 290 -4.17 -4.36 -17.28
C ASN A 290 -3.29 -4.76 -16.10
N ALA A 291 -3.04 -3.83 -15.19
CA ALA A 291 -2.27 -4.06 -13.96
C ALA A 291 -3.10 -4.71 -12.83
N ASN A 292 -4.40 -4.97 -13.02
CA ASN A 292 -5.32 -5.43 -11.96
C ASN A 292 -5.31 -4.55 -10.70
N GLY A 293 -4.97 -3.25 -10.83
CA GLY A 293 -4.82 -2.34 -9.68
C GLY A 293 -3.67 -2.72 -8.74
N GLN A 294 -2.56 -3.23 -9.27
CA GLN A 294 -1.40 -3.68 -8.52
C GLN A 294 -0.11 -3.15 -9.14
N CYS A 295 0.93 -2.99 -8.30
CA CYS A 295 2.26 -2.61 -8.75
C CYS A 295 2.86 -3.68 -9.66
N CYS A 296 3.25 -3.30 -10.87
CA CYS A 296 3.80 -4.20 -11.91
C CYS A 296 5.33 -4.40 -11.80
N TYR A 297 6.00 -3.77 -10.82
CA TYR A 297 7.44 -3.94 -10.66
C TYR A 297 7.80 -5.42 -10.51
N ARG A 298 8.81 -5.85 -11.29
CA ARG A 298 9.32 -7.23 -11.27
C ARG A 298 10.80 -7.21 -10.89
N ASP A 299 11.17 -8.05 -9.93
CA ASP A 299 12.58 -8.31 -9.59
C ASP A 299 13.26 -9.06 -10.76
N GLU A 300 14.34 -8.51 -11.27
CA GLU A 300 15.08 -9.07 -12.42
C GLU A 300 15.69 -10.45 -12.12
N LYS A 301 16.09 -10.71 -10.87
CA LYS A 301 16.76 -11.97 -10.48
C LYS A 301 15.80 -13.11 -10.22
N THR A 302 14.70 -12.83 -9.53
CA THR A 302 13.75 -13.86 -9.09
C THR A 302 12.48 -13.89 -9.94
N GLY A 303 12.24 -12.87 -10.79
CA GLY A 303 11.00 -12.71 -11.55
C GLY A 303 9.79 -12.33 -10.69
N ARG A 304 9.97 -12.09 -9.40
CA ARG A 304 8.88 -11.77 -8.46
C ARG A 304 8.24 -10.43 -8.78
N VAL A 305 6.90 -10.41 -8.82
CA VAL A 305 6.12 -9.19 -8.97
C VAL A 305 5.76 -8.61 -7.60
N CYS A 306 5.86 -7.28 -7.42
CA CYS A 306 5.55 -6.59 -6.18
C CYS A 306 4.09 -6.79 -5.76
N GLY A 307 3.12 -6.53 -6.65
CA GLY A 307 1.69 -6.72 -6.38
C GLY A 307 1.09 -5.79 -5.33
N SER A 308 1.79 -4.77 -4.84
CA SER A 308 1.26 -3.79 -3.88
C SER A 308 0.07 -3.04 -4.48
N GLN A 309 -0.99 -2.83 -3.68
CA GLN A 309 -2.18 -2.07 -4.07
C GLN A 309 -2.22 -0.66 -3.45
N ARG A 310 -1.17 -0.25 -2.73
CA ARG A 310 -1.11 1.04 -2.02
C ARG A 310 -0.22 2.02 -2.75
N PHE A 311 -0.62 3.31 -2.72
CA PHE A 311 0.15 4.43 -3.29
C PHE A 311 0.57 4.16 -4.74
N LEU A 312 -0.42 3.75 -5.55
CA LEU A 312 -0.19 3.43 -6.96
C LEU A 312 -0.18 4.67 -7.82
N GLU A 313 0.82 4.76 -8.67
CA GLU A 313 1.02 5.85 -9.64
C GLU A 313 1.23 5.26 -11.03
N ILE A 314 0.73 5.97 -12.06
CA ILE A 314 1.00 5.63 -13.44
C ILE A 314 2.32 6.27 -13.85
N ASP A 315 3.25 5.46 -14.30
CA ASP A 315 4.57 5.88 -14.75
C ASP A 315 4.85 5.38 -16.17
N HIS A 316 5.72 6.12 -16.91
CA HIS A 316 6.12 5.75 -18.24
C HIS A 316 7.23 4.69 -18.22
N VAL A 317 7.07 3.59 -18.97
CA VAL A 317 8.13 2.58 -19.15
C VAL A 317 9.37 3.25 -19.77
N GLN A 318 9.23 3.87 -20.95
CA GLN A 318 10.19 4.80 -21.49
C GLN A 318 9.86 6.19 -20.98
N PRO A 319 10.76 6.85 -20.22
CA PRO A 319 10.50 8.16 -19.64
C PRO A 319 10.05 9.20 -20.67
N TRP A 320 9.13 10.07 -20.29
CA TRP A 320 8.67 11.19 -21.12
C TRP A 320 9.82 12.06 -21.62
N SER A 321 10.82 12.32 -20.76
CA SER A 321 12.03 13.09 -21.10
C SER A 321 12.90 12.44 -22.17
N ARG A 322 12.75 11.12 -22.35
CA ARG A 322 13.47 10.33 -23.35
C ARG A 322 12.62 9.93 -24.56
N GLY A 323 11.54 10.65 -24.80
CA GLY A 323 10.72 10.41 -25.98
C GLY A 323 9.52 9.48 -25.76
N GLY A 324 9.27 8.96 -24.54
CA GLY A 324 8.11 8.11 -24.23
C GLY A 324 6.78 8.79 -24.58
N ASN A 325 5.77 8.02 -24.94
CA ASN A 325 4.42 8.46 -25.29
C ASN A 325 3.39 8.04 -24.22
N ASN A 326 2.15 8.52 -24.34
CA ASN A 326 1.05 8.19 -23.43
C ASN A 326 0.21 7.01 -23.93
N THR A 327 0.80 6.00 -24.59
CA THR A 327 0.10 4.77 -24.98
C THR A 327 0.05 3.78 -23.82
N VAL A 328 -0.92 2.88 -23.84
CA VAL A 328 -1.11 1.87 -22.77
C VAL A 328 0.13 0.98 -22.62
N GLU A 329 0.81 0.67 -23.74
CA GLU A 329 2.02 -0.16 -23.82
C GLU A 329 3.23 0.50 -23.16
N ASN A 330 3.30 1.83 -23.20
CA ASN A 330 4.37 2.61 -22.58
C ASN A 330 4.06 3.08 -21.16
N LEU A 331 2.93 2.71 -20.61
CA LEU A 331 2.52 3.08 -19.27
C LEU A 331 2.42 1.85 -18.37
N GLN A 332 2.82 2.01 -17.12
CA GLN A 332 2.79 0.97 -16.12
C GLN A 332 2.27 1.52 -14.79
N LEU A 333 1.77 0.63 -13.92
CA LEU A 333 1.32 0.98 -12.59
C LEU A 333 2.39 0.58 -11.57
N LEU A 334 2.92 1.54 -10.82
CA LEU A 334 3.94 1.31 -9.79
C LEU A 334 3.45 1.85 -8.44
N CYS A 335 3.86 1.21 -7.34
CA CYS A 335 3.74 1.84 -6.04
C CYS A 335 4.80 2.93 -5.87
N ASP A 336 4.56 3.93 -5.00
CA ASP A 336 5.47 5.06 -4.75
C ASP A 336 6.92 4.62 -4.52
N ALA A 337 7.15 3.53 -3.75
CA ALA A 337 8.48 3.01 -3.49
C ALA A 337 9.21 2.56 -4.76
N HIS A 338 8.52 1.82 -5.66
CA HIS A 338 9.10 1.35 -6.90
C HIS A 338 9.16 2.44 -7.98
N ASN A 339 8.25 3.41 -7.95
CA ASN A 339 8.32 4.58 -8.81
C ASN A 339 9.57 5.42 -8.52
N ARG A 340 9.85 5.68 -7.24
CA ARG A 340 11.08 6.38 -6.81
C ARG A 340 12.35 5.57 -7.10
N LEU A 341 12.29 4.25 -6.92
CA LEU A 341 13.39 3.36 -7.26
C LEU A 341 13.78 3.51 -8.73
N LYS A 342 12.81 3.44 -9.63
CA LYS A 342 13.00 3.62 -11.08
C LYS A 342 13.51 5.01 -11.44
N ALA A 343 13.03 6.05 -10.77
CA ALA A 343 13.47 7.44 -10.98
C ALA A 343 14.93 7.69 -10.54
N GLY A 344 15.62 6.70 -9.94
CA GLY A 344 16.97 6.86 -9.38
C GLY A 344 17.01 7.74 -8.13
N ALA A 345 15.85 8.07 -7.55
CA ALA A 345 15.77 8.85 -6.30
C ALA A 345 16.26 8.06 -5.07
N ILE A 346 16.38 6.73 -5.21
CA ILE A 346 17.00 5.84 -4.22
C ILE A 346 18.35 5.44 -4.80
N LYS A 347 19.40 6.16 -4.40
CA LYS A 347 20.78 5.79 -4.75
C LYS A 347 21.17 4.55 -3.96
N TYR A 348 21.65 3.53 -4.65
CA TYR A 348 22.38 2.41 -4.03
C TYR A 348 23.78 2.90 -3.72
N LEU A 349 24.13 2.98 -2.46
CA LEU A 349 25.50 3.15 -1.98
C LEU A 349 26.12 1.78 -1.79
#